data_b8f20112109f7bee5ddcff416f0de04e
#
_entry.id   b8f20112109f7bee5ddcff416f0de04e
#
_cell.length_a   1.000
_cell.length_b   1.000
_cell.length_c   1.000
_cell.angle_alpha   90.00
_cell.angle_beta   90.00
_cell.angle_gamma   90.00
#
_symmetry.space_group_name_H-M   'P 1'
#
loop_
_entity.id
_entity.type
_entity.pdbx_description
1 polymer ?
#
loop_
_entity_poly.entity_id
_entity_poly.type
_entity_poly.pdbx_seq_one_letter_code
_entity_poly.pdbx_strand_id
1 'polypeptide(L)'
;DSTEIVARSWSDYLQTEEHMDRTLTAKLLSSMFGQPLPDIARQLFPDVPEEEQLRLIDGCCQAEHRALLKECAPLYEDLEKALALLSAKYSLYIVSNCQSGYIEVFLEATGFGKYFKGHLCNGDNNLDKGSNIALIAQNYSMESPVYVGDTMGDFLSCRKAGVPFVFASYGFGQVDTPDYVIE
;
A
#
# COMPACT_ATOMS: atom_id res chain seq x y z
N ASP A 1 3.31 -2.71 10.29
CA ASP A 1 2.82 -1.36 10.00
C ASP A 1 4.01 -0.41 9.87
N SER A 2 4.11 0.27 8.73
CA SER A 2 5.23 1.17 8.38
C SER A 2 4.96 2.65 8.74
N THR A 3 3.78 2.97 9.22
CA THR A 3 3.30 4.37 9.33
C THR A 3 4.23 5.28 10.14
N GLU A 4 4.83 4.80 11.23
CA GLU A 4 5.76 5.58 12.05
C GLU A 4 7.08 5.87 11.30
N ILE A 5 7.61 4.88 10.58
CA ILE A 5 8.84 5.04 9.79
C ILE A 5 8.58 6.03 8.65
N VAL A 6 7.44 5.91 7.98
CA VAL A 6 7.02 6.81 6.90
C VAL A 6 6.88 8.24 7.42
N ALA A 7 6.15 8.44 8.51
CA ALA A 7 5.95 9.78 9.09
C ALA A 7 7.27 10.46 9.46
N ARG A 8 8.19 9.71 10.06
CA ARG A 8 9.53 10.20 10.40
C ARG A 8 10.33 10.53 9.15
N SER A 9 10.44 9.62 8.20
CA SER A 9 11.25 9.82 6.99
C SER A 9 10.75 10.96 6.12
N TRP A 10 9.43 11.13 5.99
CA TRP A 10 8.83 12.25 5.27
C TRP A 10 9.09 13.58 5.98
N SER A 11 8.94 13.62 7.32
CA SER A 11 9.24 14.80 8.10
C SER A 11 10.70 15.22 7.98
N ASP A 12 11.62 14.25 8.12
CA ASP A 12 13.06 14.48 8.00
C ASP A 12 13.41 15.03 6.61
N TYR A 13 12.89 14.45 5.54
CA TYR A 13 13.07 14.92 4.17
C TYR A 13 12.59 16.37 4.01
N LEU A 14 11.35 16.67 4.42
CA LEU A 14 10.78 18.01 4.30
C LEU A 14 11.58 19.06 5.07
N GLN A 15 12.09 18.71 6.26
CA GLN A 15 12.86 19.62 7.09
C GLN A 15 14.30 19.81 6.59
N THR A 16 14.97 18.73 6.21
CA THR A 16 16.42 18.78 5.91
C THR A 16 16.73 19.08 4.45
N GLU A 17 15.94 18.55 3.52
CA GLU A 17 16.20 18.71 2.07
C GLU A 17 15.37 19.84 1.47
N GLU A 18 14.10 20.01 1.90
CA GLU A 18 13.20 21.04 1.40
C GLU A 18 13.13 22.30 2.29
N HIS A 19 13.79 22.29 3.46
CA HIS A 19 13.81 23.39 4.43
C HIS A 19 12.41 23.87 4.85
N MET A 20 11.45 22.96 4.86
CA MET A 20 10.08 23.22 5.29
C MET A 20 9.95 22.87 6.77
N ASP A 21 9.52 23.82 7.60
CA ASP A 21 9.21 23.55 9.03
C ASP A 21 7.88 22.79 9.13
N ARG A 22 7.93 21.50 8.78
CA ARG A 22 6.76 20.64 8.73
C ARG A 22 7.05 19.26 9.32
N THR A 23 6.27 18.90 10.33
CA THR A 23 6.29 17.57 10.94
C THR A 23 5.00 16.84 10.62
N LEU A 24 5.13 15.66 10.02
CA LEU A 24 4.01 14.76 9.75
C LEU A 24 3.93 13.72 10.86
N THR A 25 2.72 13.42 11.32
CA THR A 25 2.50 12.40 12.33
C THR A 25 1.94 11.13 11.72
N ALA A 26 2.23 9.97 12.32
CA ALA A 26 1.66 8.70 11.89
C ALA A 26 0.11 8.74 11.88
N LYS A 27 -0.50 9.41 12.86
CA LYS A 27 -1.96 9.62 12.92
C LYS A 27 -2.49 10.39 11.72
N LEU A 28 -1.79 11.41 11.25
CA LEU A 28 -2.19 12.19 10.06
C LEU A 28 -2.09 11.30 8.82
N LEU A 29 -0.95 10.63 8.63
CA LEU A 29 -0.72 9.81 7.44
C LEU A 29 -1.64 8.59 7.37
N SER A 30 -1.91 7.91 8.48
CA SER A 30 -2.84 6.78 8.49
C SER A 30 -4.27 7.15 8.08
N SER A 31 -4.69 8.41 8.26
CA SER A 31 -5.99 8.89 7.76
C SER A 31 -6.04 9.10 6.24
N MET A 32 -4.89 9.12 5.58
CA MET A 32 -4.75 9.36 4.14
C MET A 32 -4.35 8.09 3.37
N PHE A 33 -3.74 7.12 4.05
CA PHE A 33 -3.27 5.90 3.40
C PHE A 33 -4.41 5.11 2.76
N GLY A 34 -4.10 4.46 1.63
CA GLY A 34 -5.08 3.83 0.76
C GLY A 34 -5.59 4.74 -0.37
N GLN A 35 -5.38 6.07 -0.27
CA GLN A 35 -5.64 7.01 -1.36
C GLN A 35 -4.48 7.02 -2.38
N PRO A 36 -4.73 7.44 -3.64
CA PRO A 36 -3.66 7.72 -4.60
C PRO A 36 -2.74 8.86 -4.12
N LEU A 37 -1.44 8.77 -4.41
CA LEU A 37 -0.46 9.77 -3.99
C LEU A 37 -0.78 11.22 -4.40
N PRO A 38 -1.32 11.51 -5.61
CA PRO A 38 -1.69 12.88 -5.95
C PRO A 38 -2.76 13.47 -5.03
N ASP A 39 -3.67 12.64 -4.50
CA ASP A 39 -4.69 13.07 -3.55
C ASP A 39 -4.09 13.35 -2.17
N ILE A 40 -3.13 12.55 -1.74
CA ILE A 40 -2.34 12.78 -0.52
C ILE A 40 -1.51 14.06 -0.66
N ALA A 41 -0.83 14.25 -1.80
CA ALA A 41 -0.03 15.44 -2.07
C ALA A 41 -0.86 16.73 -1.99
N ARG A 42 -2.06 16.77 -2.59
CA ARG A 42 -2.98 17.91 -2.50
C ARG A 42 -3.40 18.23 -1.07
N GLN A 43 -3.63 17.21 -0.25
CA GLN A 43 -4.01 17.40 1.15
C GLN A 43 -2.83 17.87 2.01
N LEU A 44 -1.63 17.34 1.74
CA LEU A 44 -0.43 17.73 2.49
C LEU A 44 0.10 19.08 2.07
N PHE A 45 0.02 19.46 0.82
CA PHE A 45 0.66 20.68 0.27
C PHE A 45 -0.35 21.60 -0.46
N PRO A 46 -1.44 22.03 0.21
CA PRO A 46 -2.53 22.77 -0.47
C PRO A 46 -2.11 24.16 -0.98
N ASP A 47 -1.04 24.72 -0.42
CA ASP A 47 -0.61 26.10 -0.67
C ASP A 47 0.44 26.22 -1.81
N VAL A 48 0.81 25.10 -2.45
CA VAL A 48 1.78 25.11 -3.57
C VAL A 48 1.14 24.55 -4.85
N PRO A 49 1.67 24.92 -6.04
CA PRO A 49 1.17 24.41 -7.32
C PRO A 49 1.23 22.89 -7.42
N GLU A 50 0.35 22.29 -8.22
CA GLU A 50 0.25 20.81 -8.38
C GLU A 50 1.58 20.16 -8.78
N GLU A 51 2.34 20.79 -9.68
CA GLU A 51 3.67 20.29 -10.08
C GLU A 51 4.61 20.17 -8.87
N GLU A 52 4.58 21.17 -8.00
CA GLU A 52 5.39 21.18 -6.78
C GLU A 52 4.87 20.20 -5.73
N GLN A 53 3.54 20.02 -5.61
CA GLN A 53 2.94 18.98 -4.76
C GLN A 53 3.45 17.58 -5.15
N LEU A 54 3.46 17.29 -6.46
CA LEU A 54 3.92 16.01 -6.99
C LEU A 54 5.42 15.81 -6.79
N ARG A 55 6.22 16.86 -6.94
CA ARG A 55 7.67 16.82 -6.68
C ARG A 55 7.97 16.54 -5.21
N LEU A 56 7.27 17.23 -4.30
CA LEU A 56 7.46 17.04 -2.85
C LEU A 56 7.07 15.63 -2.39
N ILE A 57 5.93 15.12 -2.88
CA ILE A 57 5.49 13.79 -2.49
C ILE A 57 6.40 12.69 -3.06
N ASP A 58 6.97 12.88 -4.27
CA ASP A 58 7.95 11.96 -4.84
C ASP A 58 9.22 11.91 -3.97
N GLY A 59 9.75 13.06 -3.54
CA GLY A 59 10.87 13.13 -2.61
C GLY A 59 10.59 12.46 -1.27
N CYS A 60 9.39 12.64 -0.72
CA CYS A 60 8.92 11.92 0.47
C CYS A 60 8.95 10.39 0.24
N CYS A 61 8.44 9.91 -0.88
CA CYS A 61 8.45 8.48 -1.22
C CYS A 61 9.86 7.91 -1.37
N GLN A 62 10.78 8.66 -1.96
CA GLN A 62 12.18 8.26 -2.06
C GLN A 62 12.86 8.17 -0.68
N ALA A 63 12.59 9.13 0.21
CA ALA A 63 13.08 9.09 1.59
C ALA A 63 12.53 7.88 2.36
N GLU A 64 11.25 7.60 2.20
CA GLU A 64 10.57 6.44 2.76
C GLU A 64 11.20 5.11 2.30
N HIS A 65 11.44 4.94 1.01
CA HIS A 65 12.08 3.74 0.47
C HIS A 65 13.46 3.51 1.11
N ARG A 66 14.28 4.57 1.21
CA ARG A 66 15.59 4.49 1.88
C ARG A 66 15.47 4.10 3.35
N ALA A 67 14.47 4.65 4.05
CA ALA A 67 14.24 4.36 5.46
C ALA A 67 13.78 2.91 5.67
N LEU A 68 12.82 2.42 4.89
CA LEU A 68 12.26 1.08 5.00
C LEU A 68 13.26 -0.02 4.64
N LEU A 69 14.17 0.22 3.69
CA LEU A 69 15.28 -0.70 3.40
C LEU A 69 16.30 -0.77 4.53
N LYS A 70 16.51 0.33 5.26
CA LYS A 70 17.44 0.39 6.38
C LYS A 70 16.86 -0.17 7.67
N GLU A 71 15.56 0.05 7.88
CA GLU A 71 14.84 -0.34 9.10
C GLU A 71 13.52 -1.00 8.67
N CYS A 72 13.49 -2.33 8.67
CA CYS A 72 12.27 -3.07 8.33
C CYS A 72 11.13 -2.68 9.28
N ALA A 73 9.96 -2.35 8.71
CA ALA A 73 8.78 -2.03 9.50
C ALA A 73 8.34 -3.21 10.37
N PRO A 74 7.79 -2.96 11.59
CA PRO A 74 7.21 -4.01 12.41
C PRO A 74 6.15 -4.80 11.63
N LEU A 75 6.30 -6.11 11.63
CA LEU A 75 5.38 -7.04 10.99
C LEU A 75 4.34 -7.55 11.99
N TYR A 76 3.19 -7.97 11.50
CA TYR A 76 2.24 -8.72 12.31
C TYR A 76 2.85 -10.05 12.78
N GLU A 77 2.47 -10.47 13.99
CA GLU A 77 2.90 -11.74 14.54
C GLU A 77 2.51 -12.90 13.60
N ASP A 78 3.36 -13.90 13.48
CA ASP A 78 3.17 -15.07 12.60
C ASP A 78 2.95 -14.79 11.10
N LEU A 79 3.16 -13.55 10.60
CA LEU A 79 2.92 -13.22 9.20
C LEU A 79 3.72 -14.13 8.24
N GLU A 80 5.01 -14.35 8.50
CA GLU A 80 5.81 -15.22 7.62
C GLU A 80 5.29 -16.66 7.61
N LYS A 81 4.88 -17.17 8.77
CA LYS A 81 4.30 -18.51 8.90
C LYS A 81 2.98 -18.63 8.12
N ALA A 82 2.13 -17.59 8.19
CA ALA A 82 0.90 -17.53 7.42
C ALA A 82 1.18 -17.53 5.91
N LEU A 83 2.13 -16.69 5.45
CA LEU A 83 2.53 -16.63 4.04
C LEU A 83 3.11 -17.97 3.55
N ALA A 84 3.92 -18.64 4.36
CA ALA A 84 4.48 -19.95 4.03
C ALA A 84 3.39 -21.02 3.87
N LEU A 85 2.41 -21.04 4.77
CA LEU A 85 1.28 -21.99 4.71
C LEU A 85 0.36 -21.70 3.52
N LEU A 86 0.08 -20.43 3.24
CA LEU A 86 -0.77 -20.04 2.12
C LEU A 86 -0.08 -20.28 0.78
N SER A 87 1.18 -19.89 0.63
CA SER A 87 1.92 -20.06 -0.63
C SER A 87 2.16 -21.52 -1.01
N ALA A 88 2.12 -22.44 -0.04
CA ALA A 88 2.17 -23.88 -0.29
C ALA A 88 0.89 -24.44 -0.95
N LYS A 89 -0.24 -23.71 -0.86
CA LYS A 89 -1.55 -24.15 -1.39
C LYS A 89 -2.09 -23.24 -2.49
N TYR A 90 -1.74 -21.95 -2.45
CA TYR A 90 -2.29 -20.92 -3.32
C TYR A 90 -1.18 -20.08 -3.94
N SER A 91 -1.42 -19.53 -5.11
CA SER A 91 -0.57 -18.51 -5.68
C SER A 91 -0.93 -17.15 -5.06
N LEU A 92 0.04 -16.48 -4.44
CA LEU A 92 -0.16 -15.20 -3.77
C LEU A 92 0.31 -14.04 -4.65
N TYR A 93 -0.42 -12.94 -4.60
CA TYR A 93 -0.15 -11.72 -5.35
C TYR A 93 -0.41 -10.49 -4.48
N ILE A 94 0.20 -9.36 -4.81
CA ILE A 94 -0.05 -8.08 -4.13
C ILE A 94 -0.64 -7.09 -5.13
N VAL A 95 -1.72 -6.40 -4.73
CA VAL A 95 -2.26 -5.24 -5.46
C VAL A 95 -2.46 -4.09 -4.49
N SER A 96 -1.85 -2.93 -4.78
CA SER A 96 -1.85 -1.77 -3.89
C SER A 96 -2.14 -0.46 -4.65
N ASN A 97 -2.52 0.59 -3.91
CA ASN A 97 -2.60 1.97 -4.42
C ASN A 97 -1.28 2.75 -4.20
N CYS A 98 -0.23 2.09 -3.72
CA CYS A 98 1.04 2.73 -3.44
C CYS A 98 1.77 3.19 -4.72
N GLN A 99 2.85 3.94 -4.53
CA GLN A 99 3.79 4.31 -5.57
C GLN A 99 4.58 3.11 -6.08
N SER A 100 5.14 3.25 -7.29
CA SER A 100 6.07 2.27 -7.85
C SER A 100 7.29 2.11 -6.95
N GLY A 101 7.78 0.89 -6.81
CA GLY A 101 8.93 0.56 -5.95
C GLY A 101 8.59 0.23 -4.50
N TYR A 102 7.42 0.63 -3.98
CA TYR A 102 7.09 0.40 -2.57
C TYR A 102 6.87 -1.07 -2.23
N ILE A 103 6.22 -1.82 -3.11
CA ILE A 103 6.03 -3.27 -2.93
C ILE A 103 7.37 -3.98 -2.98
N GLU A 104 8.24 -3.59 -3.91
CA GLU A 104 9.59 -4.13 -4.06
C GLU A 104 10.43 -3.89 -2.80
N VAL A 105 10.38 -2.67 -2.26
CA VAL A 105 11.03 -2.32 -0.98
C VAL A 105 10.53 -3.20 0.16
N PHE A 106 9.22 -3.42 0.27
CA PHE A 106 8.65 -4.32 1.27
C PHE A 106 9.17 -5.76 1.09
N LEU A 107 9.14 -6.28 -0.14
CA LEU A 107 9.58 -7.64 -0.45
C LEU A 107 11.08 -7.84 -0.20
N GLU A 108 11.90 -6.82 -0.49
CA GLU A 108 13.34 -6.84 -0.23
C GLU A 108 13.64 -6.77 1.27
N ALA A 109 13.07 -5.78 1.97
CA ALA A 109 13.30 -5.57 3.41
C ALA A 109 12.89 -6.77 4.27
N THR A 110 11.85 -7.50 3.85
CA THR A 110 11.34 -8.67 4.59
C THR A 110 11.88 -10.02 4.09
N GLY A 111 12.39 -10.08 2.87
CA GLY A 111 12.73 -11.34 2.20
C GLY A 111 11.50 -12.15 1.78
N PHE A 112 10.31 -11.54 1.70
CA PHE A 112 9.05 -12.24 1.42
C PHE A 112 8.73 -12.41 -0.07
N GLY A 113 9.57 -11.90 -0.97
CA GLY A 113 9.41 -12.09 -2.42
C GLY A 113 9.23 -13.56 -2.83
N LYS A 114 9.82 -14.49 -2.09
CA LYS A 114 9.69 -15.94 -2.31
C LYS A 114 8.25 -16.49 -2.22
N TYR A 115 7.35 -15.76 -1.55
CA TYR A 115 5.97 -16.20 -1.35
C TYR A 115 5.01 -15.69 -2.43
N PHE A 116 5.37 -14.63 -3.14
CA PHE A 116 4.50 -13.97 -4.11
C PHE A 116 4.91 -14.28 -5.56
N LYS A 117 3.92 -14.45 -6.44
CA LYS A 117 4.12 -14.71 -7.87
C LYS A 117 4.17 -13.44 -8.71
N GLY A 118 3.65 -12.34 -8.18
CA GLY A 118 3.65 -11.05 -8.85
C GLY A 118 2.91 -9.99 -8.03
N HIS A 119 3.02 -8.77 -8.48
CA HIS A 119 2.34 -7.63 -7.88
C HIS A 119 2.01 -6.57 -8.94
N LEU A 120 1.07 -5.68 -8.61
CA LEU A 120 0.76 -4.46 -9.35
C LEU A 120 0.41 -3.34 -8.36
N CYS A 121 0.80 -2.12 -8.67
CA CYS A 121 0.34 -0.96 -7.93
C CYS A 121 -0.11 0.19 -8.86
N ASN A 122 -0.80 1.17 -8.27
CA ASN A 122 -1.22 2.37 -9.00
C ASN A 122 0.00 3.09 -9.61
N GLY A 123 1.10 3.17 -8.87
CA GLY A 123 2.32 3.83 -9.34
C GLY A 123 2.98 3.19 -10.58
N ASP A 124 2.69 1.91 -10.88
CA ASP A 124 3.29 1.23 -12.03
C ASP A 124 2.61 1.60 -13.36
N ASN A 125 1.30 1.88 -13.33
CA ASN A 125 0.50 1.99 -14.55
C ASN A 125 -0.61 3.05 -14.51
N ASN A 126 -0.76 3.77 -13.41
CA ASN A 126 -1.80 4.76 -13.14
C ASN A 126 -3.24 4.20 -13.20
N LEU A 127 -3.41 2.89 -13.10
CA LEU A 127 -4.74 2.27 -13.00
C LEU A 127 -5.21 2.26 -11.56
N ASP A 128 -6.52 2.40 -11.36
CA ASP A 128 -7.12 2.19 -10.04
C ASP A 128 -7.01 0.74 -9.57
N LYS A 129 -7.13 0.52 -8.26
CA LYS A 129 -6.96 -0.79 -7.64
C LYS A 129 -7.88 -1.86 -8.24
N GLY A 130 -9.14 -1.54 -8.53
CA GLY A 130 -10.07 -2.50 -9.12
C GLY A 130 -9.63 -2.95 -10.51
N SER A 131 -9.14 -2.02 -11.34
CA SER A 131 -8.56 -2.34 -12.65
C SER A 131 -7.29 -3.18 -12.51
N ASN A 132 -6.43 -2.90 -11.52
CA ASN A 132 -5.24 -3.69 -11.24
C ASN A 132 -5.58 -5.10 -10.72
N ILE A 133 -6.61 -5.27 -9.89
CA ILE A 133 -7.09 -6.58 -9.47
C ILE A 133 -7.56 -7.41 -10.68
N ALA A 134 -8.36 -6.82 -11.57
CA ALA A 134 -8.80 -7.49 -12.78
C ALA A 134 -7.63 -7.83 -13.73
N LEU A 135 -6.69 -6.90 -13.90
CA LEU A 135 -5.52 -7.08 -14.76
C LEU A 135 -4.61 -8.20 -14.27
N ILE A 136 -4.30 -8.26 -12.98
CA ILE A 136 -3.45 -9.33 -12.43
C ILE A 136 -4.16 -10.68 -12.51
N ALA A 137 -5.47 -10.74 -12.26
CA ALA A 137 -6.27 -11.95 -12.42
C ALA A 137 -6.24 -12.47 -13.86
N GLN A 138 -6.33 -11.56 -14.84
CA GLN A 138 -6.23 -11.90 -16.27
C GLN A 138 -4.82 -12.35 -16.66
N ASN A 139 -3.78 -11.59 -16.26
CA ASN A 139 -2.38 -11.89 -16.63
C ASN A 139 -1.92 -13.27 -16.15
N TYR A 140 -2.43 -13.72 -15.01
CA TYR A 140 -2.11 -15.01 -14.42
C TYR A 140 -3.19 -16.06 -14.61
N SER A 141 -4.23 -15.79 -15.44
CA SER A 141 -5.33 -16.71 -15.76
C SER A 141 -5.96 -17.34 -14.51
N MET A 142 -6.25 -16.51 -13.51
CA MET A 142 -6.80 -16.97 -12.24
C MET A 142 -8.25 -17.43 -12.39
N GLU A 143 -8.54 -18.68 -12.02
CA GLU A 143 -9.89 -19.24 -12.14
C GLU A 143 -10.82 -18.80 -10.99
N SER A 144 -10.27 -18.66 -9.78
CA SER A 144 -11.04 -18.36 -8.56
C SER A 144 -10.26 -17.42 -7.65
N PRO A 145 -9.98 -16.19 -8.09
CA PRO A 145 -9.28 -15.22 -7.25
C PRO A 145 -10.15 -14.77 -6.09
N VAL A 146 -9.50 -14.45 -4.96
CA VAL A 146 -10.09 -13.79 -3.81
C VAL A 146 -9.14 -12.71 -3.34
N TYR A 147 -9.67 -11.57 -2.94
CA TYR A 147 -8.85 -10.45 -2.45
C TYR A 147 -9.06 -10.25 -0.95
N VAL A 148 -7.96 -10.15 -0.21
CA VAL A 148 -7.94 -9.82 1.22
C VAL A 148 -7.56 -8.35 1.36
N GLY A 149 -8.38 -7.58 2.05
CA GLY A 149 -8.15 -6.16 2.29
C GLY A 149 -8.88 -5.68 3.53
N ASP A 150 -8.68 -4.42 3.89
CA ASP A 150 -9.11 -3.89 5.18
C ASP A 150 -9.86 -2.56 5.09
N THR A 151 -10.14 -2.07 3.88
CA THR A 151 -10.82 -0.79 3.67
C THR A 151 -12.07 -0.91 2.81
N MET A 152 -12.97 0.07 2.93
CA MET A 152 -14.11 0.23 2.00
C MET A 152 -13.63 0.41 0.55
N GLY A 153 -12.49 1.07 0.33
CA GLY A 153 -11.86 1.21 -0.98
C GLY A 153 -11.46 -0.13 -1.59
N ASP A 154 -10.95 -1.07 -0.78
CA ASP A 154 -10.64 -2.43 -1.22
C ASP A 154 -11.92 -3.19 -1.61
N PHE A 155 -12.94 -3.11 -0.78
CA PHE A 155 -14.24 -3.71 -1.05
C PHE A 155 -14.85 -3.23 -2.38
N LEU A 156 -14.88 -1.91 -2.60
CA LEU A 156 -15.40 -1.33 -3.83
C LEU A 156 -14.56 -1.72 -5.06
N SER A 157 -13.25 -1.81 -4.89
CA SER A 157 -12.31 -2.27 -5.92
C SER A 157 -12.58 -3.72 -6.31
N CYS A 158 -12.85 -4.58 -5.34
CA CYS A 158 -13.22 -5.98 -5.57
C CYS A 158 -14.57 -6.10 -6.28
N ARG A 159 -15.56 -5.29 -5.90
CA ARG A 159 -16.86 -5.24 -6.61
C ARG A 159 -16.69 -4.83 -8.07
N LYS A 160 -15.84 -3.83 -8.35
CA LYS A 160 -15.49 -3.42 -9.71
C LYS A 160 -14.82 -4.54 -10.51
N ALA A 161 -13.90 -5.27 -9.88
CA ALA A 161 -13.15 -6.35 -10.51
C ALA A 161 -13.95 -7.67 -10.64
N GLY A 162 -15.11 -7.79 -9.96
CA GLY A 162 -15.87 -9.04 -9.90
C GLY A 162 -15.20 -10.13 -9.07
N VAL A 163 -14.37 -9.76 -8.09
CA VAL A 163 -13.61 -10.66 -7.23
C VAL A 163 -14.21 -10.66 -5.82
N PRO A 164 -14.43 -11.84 -5.19
CA PRO A 164 -14.86 -11.91 -3.79
C PRO A 164 -13.88 -11.23 -2.83
N PHE A 165 -14.43 -10.56 -1.81
CA PHE A 165 -13.68 -9.79 -0.83
C PHE A 165 -13.66 -10.45 0.55
N VAL A 166 -12.48 -10.60 1.12
CA VAL A 166 -12.25 -11.02 2.50
C VAL A 166 -11.82 -9.80 3.31
N PHE A 167 -12.62 -9.40 4.26
CA PHE A 167 -12.34 -8.27 5.13
C PHE A 167 -11.43 -8.67 6.30
N ALA A 168 -10.25 -8.05 6.38
CA ALA A 168 -9.35 -8.14 7.52
C ALA A 168 -9.78 -7.09 8.56
N SER A 169 -10.58 -7.49 9.55
CA SER A 169 -11.23 -6.58 10.51
C SER A 169 -10.25 -5.90 11.48
N TYR A 170 -9.04 -6.40 11.57
CA TYR A 170 -7.95 -5.85 12.37
C TYR A 170 -7.15 -4.72 11.67
N GLY A 171 -7.53 -4.36 10.45
CA GLY A 171 -6.89 -3.29 9.67
C GLY A 171 -7.41 -1.88 9.99
N PHE A 172 -7.34 -0.98 9.01
CA PHE A 172 -7.58 0.46 9.22
C PHE A 172 -9.03 0.89 9.02
N GLY A 173 -9.83 0.12 8.28
CA GLY A 173 -11.16 0.53 7.84
C GLY A 173 -12.30 -0.24 8.47
N GLN A 174 -13.51 0.08 7.99
CA GLN A 174 -14.75 -0.62 8.30
C GLN A 174 -15.49 -0.95 7.01
N VAL A 175 -16.07 -2.13 6.94
CA VAL A 175 -16.87 -2.61 5.80
C VAL A 175 -18.13 -3.28 6.33
N ASP A 176 -19.32 -2.76 5.96
CA ASP A 176 -20.59 -3.20 6.54
C ASP A 176 -21.02 -4.60 6.05
N THR A 177 -20.75 -4.93 4.78
CA THR A 177 -21.25 -6.15 4.14
C THR A 177 -20.19 -6.85 3.29
N PRO A 178 -19.06 -7.30 3.89
CA PRO A 178 -18.07 -8.07 3.16
C PRO A 178 -18.59 -9.47 2.81
N ASP A 179 -17.95 -10.13 1.82
CA ASP A 179 -18.31 -11.53 1.51
C ASP A 179 -17.84 -12.49 2.61
N TYR A 180 -16.66 -12.21 3.19
CA TYR A 180 -16.06 -12.97 4.28
C TYR A 180 -15.32 -12.02 5.23
N VAL A 181 -15.11 -12.47 6.48
CA VAL A 181 -14.36 -11.73 7.52
C VAL A 181 -13.29 -12.63 8.11
N ILE A 182 -12.11 -12.04 8.37
CA ILE A 182 -11.06 -12.63 9.21
C ILE A 182 -10.73 -11.65 10.35
N GLU A 183 -10.51 -12.19 11.57
CA GLU A 183 -10.20 -11.49 12.81
C GLU A 183 -8.75 -11.75 13.25
#